data_a53a8ff32c057965e9a4647e1e49d86d
#
_entry.id   a53a8ff32c057965e9a4647e1e49d86d
#
_cell.length_a   1.000
_cell.length_b   1.000
_cell.length_c   1.000
_cell.angle_alpha   90.00
_cell.angle_beta   90.00
_cell.angle_gamma   90.00
#
_symmetry.space_group_name_H-M   'P 1'
#
loop_
_entity.id
_entity.type
_entity.pdbx_description
1 polymer ?
#
loop_
_entity_poly.entity_id
_entity_poly.type
_entity_poly.pdbx_seq_one_letter_code
_entity_poly.pdbx_strand_id
1 'polypeptide(L)'
;MRLSHLDAVTKSCIRIQMSTAHSIQLPEHRTQIMKQLVLFAILLSSFAIRPSASAAAPNILFIFSDDHAQHAISAYGSKVNKTPHLDRLAREGVRFKNSFVINSICTPSRATLLTGQYSHLNGVPVFNRFDGSRDNVAKHLQEGGYHTGMIGKWHLGSDPTGFDRWIVLPGQGAYLNPVFLVAGRKLTIEGHCTDITTDLGIEFL
;
A
#
# COMPACT_ATOMS: atom_id res chain seq x y z
N MET A 1 27.42 10.95 39.94
CA MET A 1 27.18 10.78 41.39
C MET A 1 25.99 9.84 41.57
N ARG A 2 26.32 8.61 42.01
CA ARG A 2 25.53 7.55 42.67
C ARG A 2 24.03 7.38 42.34
N LEU A 3 23.78 6.27 41.62
CA LEU A 3 22.65 5.36 41.76
C LEU A 3 22.53 4.82 43.19
N SER A 4 21.35 4.84 43.75
CA SER A 4 20.87 3.86 44.73
C SER A 4 19.44 4.21 45.11
N HIS A 5 18.49 3.35 44.71
CA HIS A 5 17.33 2.89 45.47
C HIS A 5 16.36 2.15 44.55
N LEU A 6 16.61 0.87 44.42
CA LEU A 6 15.63 -0.11 44.00
C LEU A 6 15.99 -1.42 44.69
N ASP A 7 15.51 -1.58 45.88
CA ASP A 7 15.39 -2.88 46.55
C ASP A 7 14.30 -2.75 47.60
N ALA A 8 13.25 -3.49 47.43
CA ALA A 8 12.36 -4.07 48.44
C ALA A 8 10.91 -4.18 47.93
N VAL A 9 10.61 -5.23 47.14
CA VAL A 9 9.28 -5.83 47.21
C VAL A 9 9.43 -7.32 47.50
N THR A 10 9.15 -7.58 48.69
CA THR A 10 9.21 -8.82 49.48
C THR A 10 8.45 -9.98 48.82
N LYS A 11 9.13 -11.12 48.79
CA LYS A 11 8.57 -12.45 48.59
C LYS A 11 7.61 -12.78 49.73
N SER A 12 6.31 -12.84 49.46
CA SER A 12 5.35 -13.45 50.38
C SER A 12 5.13 -14.90 49.94
N CYS A 13 5.81 -15.80 50.63
CA CYS A 13 5.70 -17.24 50.46
C CYS A 13 4.50 -17.74 51.27
N ILE A 14 3.37 -18.02 50.64
CA ILE A 14 2.23 -18.67 51.30
C ILE A 14 2.50 -20.17 51.30
N ARG A 15 2.81 -20.71 52.47
CA ARG A 15 2.94 -22.14 52.74
C ARG A 15 1.53 -22.71 52.96
N ILE A 16 0.97 -23.39 51.99
CA ILE A 16 -0.28 -24.16 52.13
C ILE A 16 0.11 -25.53 52.68
N GLN A 17 -0.28 -25.83 53.91
CA GLN A 17 -0.11 -27.12 54.53
C GLN A 17 -1.22 -28.05 54.01
N MET A 18 -0.87 -29.05 53.20
CA MET A 18 -1.78 -30.04 52.71
C MET A 18 -2.20 -31.01 53.81
N SER A 19 -3.44 -30.95 54.22
CA SER A 19 -4.09 -31.97 55.03
C SER A 19 -4.29 -33.20 54.16
N THR A 20 -4.01 -34.36 54.71
CA THR A 20 -4.13 -35.68 54.09
C THR A 20 -5.56 -35.91 53.54
N ALA A 21 -5.70 -35.80 52.21
CA ALA A 21 -6.96 -36.12 51.55
C ALA A 21 -7.08 -37.64 51.34
N HIS A 22 -8.17 -38.16 51.79
CA HIS A 22 -8.60 -39.54 51.48
C HIS A 22 -8.63 -39.74 49.95
N SER A 23 -7.95 -40.76 49.47
CA SER A 23 -7.97 -41.18 48.07
C SER A 23 -9.35 -41.74 47.69
N ILE A 24 -10.14 -40.91 47.03
CA ILE A 24 -11.35 -41.38 46.35
C ILE A 24 -10.89 -42.08 45.10
N GLN A 25 -10.90 -43.42 45.08
CA GLN A 25 -10.70 -44.20 43.86
C GLN A 25 -11.90 -44.05 42.97
N LEU A 26 -11.77 -43.27 41.89
CA LEU A 26 -12.78 -43.24 40.82
C LEU A 26 -12.68 -44.52 39.99
N PRO A 27 -13.85 -45.10 39.55
CA PRO A 27 -13.86 -46.31 38.76
C PRO A 27 -13.04 -46.14 37.46
N GLU A 28 -12.17 -47.12 37.16
CA GLU A 28 -11.20 -47.09 36.05
C GLU A 28 -11.78 -46.62 34.71
N HIS A 29 -13.05 -46.98 34.46
CA HIS A 29 -13.75 -46.58 33.23
C HIS A 29 -13.94 -45.06 33.10
N ARG A 30 -14.14 -44.32 34.19
CA ARG A 30 -14.24 -42.86 34.18
C ARG A 30 -12.89 -42.19 33.92
N THR A 31 -11.82 -42.78 34.46
CA THR A 31 -10.46 -42.29 34.25
C THR A 31 -10.02 -42.46 32.80
N GLN A 32 -10.44 -43.54 32.14
CA GLN A 32 -10.14 -43.83 30.73
C GLN A 32 -10.85 -42.84 29.81
N ILE A 33 -12.15 -42.60 30.06
CA ILE A 33 -12.95 -41.61 29.29
C ILE A 33 -12.40 -40.19 29.45
N MET A 34 -12.01 -39.80 30.68
CA MET A 34 -11.39 -38.48 30.91
C MET A 34 -10.05 -38.31 30.19
N LYS A 35 -9.20 -39.35 30.17
CA LYS A 35 -7.94 -39.34 29.41
C LYS A 35 -8.18 -39.20 27.90
N GLN A 36 -9.20 -39.90 27.36
CA GLN A 36 -9.56 -39.78 25.94
C GLN A 36 -10.12 -38.40 25.59
N LEU A 37 -10.96 -37.80 26.46
CA LEU A 37 -11.49 -36.46 26.26
C LEU A 37 -10.42 -35.38 26.34
N VAL A 38 -9.45 -35.52 27.25
CA VAL A 38 -8.31 -34.61 27.35
C VAL A 38 -7.37 -34.72 26.12
N LEU A 39 -7.12 -35.97 25.65
CA LEU A 39 -6.33 -36.18 24.43
C LEU A 39 -7.02 -35.60 23.19
N PHE A 40 -8.35 -35.75 23.11
CA PHE A 40 -9.15 -35.19 22.02
C PHE A 40 -9.21 -33.66 22.06
N ALA A 41 -9.30 -33.06 23.26
CA ALA A 41 -9.23 -31.62 23.46
C ALA A 41 -7.85 -31.04 23.09
N ILE A 42 -6.75 -31.76 23.40
CA ILE A 42 -5.39 -31.37 23.01
C ILE A 42 -5.20 -31.48 21.50
N LEU A 43 -5.75 -32.52 20.87
CA LEU A 43 -5.72 -32.68 19.40
C LEU A 43 -6.55 -31.61 18.69
N LEU A 44 -7.71 -31.22 19.22
CA LEU A 44 -8.53 -30.13 18.68
C LEU A 44 -7.87 -28.77 18.88
N SER A 45 -7.19 -28.53 20.00
CA SER A 45 -6.47 -27.26 20.25
C SER A 45 -5.24 -27.09 19.33
N SER A 46 -4.58 -28.19 18.94
CA SER A 46 -3.46 -28.16 17.99
C SER A 46 -3.89 -27.77 16.56
N PHE A 47 -5.17 -27.95 16.24
CA PHE A 47 -5.72 -27.60 14.91
C PHE A 47 -6.20 -26.14 14.83
N ALA A 48 -6.40 -25.47 15.97
CA ALA A 48 -7.02 -24.15 16.03
C ALA A 48 -6.05 -22.96 16.01
N ILE A 49 -4.73 -23.18 16.16
CA ILE A 49 -3.74 -22.11 16.16
C ILE A 49 -2.73 -22.35 15.04
N ARG A 50 -3.18 -22.22 13.80
CA ARG A 50 -2.27 -21.80 12.74
C ARG A 50 -2.23 -20.28 12.83
N PRO A 51 -1.11 -19.66 13.20
CA PRO A 51 -0.93 -18.24 12.92
C PRO A 51 -1.09 -18.14 11.40
N SER A 52 -2.15 -17.47 10.96
CA SER A 52 -2.25 -17.04 9.57
C SER A 52 -1.01 -16.17 9.37
N ALA A 53 -0.01 -16.69 8.66
CA ALA A 53 1.09 -15.86 8.22
C ALA A 53 0.41 -14.75 7.41
N SER A 54 0.28 -13.57 8.01
CA SER A 54 -0.15 -12.39 7.30
C SER A 54 0.85 -12.23 6.17
N ALA A 55 0.43 -12.56 4.95
CA ALA A 55 1.25 -12.29 3.79
C ALA A 55 1.56 -10.80 3.84
N ALA A 56 2.84 -10.44 3.76
CA ALA A 56 3.23 -9.04 3.70
C ALA A 56 2.45 -8.38 2.57
N ALA A 57 1.88 -7.21 2.84
CA ALA A 57 1.13 -6.46 1.83
C ALA A 57 2.05 -6.19 0.62
N PRO A 58 1.59 -6.43 -0.62
CA PRO A 58 2.43 -6.24 -1.80
C PRO A 58 2.76 -4.77 -2.00
N ASN A 59 3.97 -4.47 -2.47
CA ASN A 59 4.27 -3.12 -2.98
C ASN A 59 3.46 -2.85 -4.24
N ILE A 60 3.00 -1.62 -4.40
CA ILE A 60 2.19 -1.18 -5.55
C ILE A 60 2.95 -0.07 -6.28
N LEU A 61 3.36 -0.35 -7.52
CA LEU A 61 3.93 0.65 -8.42
C LEU A 61 2.93 0.93 -9.55
N PHE A 62 2.42 2.17 -9.59
CA PHE A 62 1.52 2.63 -10.65
C PHE A 62 2.26 3.59 -11.59
N ILE A 63 2.47 3.19 -12.84
CA ILE A 63 3.11 4.00 -13.87
C ILE A 63 2.05 4.47 -14.86
N PHE A 64 1.92 5.77 -15.02
CA PHE A 64 0.93 6.40 -15.89
C PHE A 64 1.61 7.35 -16.88
N SER A 65 1.59 6.98 -18.16
CA SER A 65 2.10 7.84 -19.24
C SER A 65 1.02 8.81 -19.73
N ASP A 66 1.45 10.01 -20.11
CA ASP A 66 0.58 11.05 -20.69
C ASP A 66 0.68 10.97 -22.23
N ASP A 67 -0.43 11.10 -22.93
CA ASP A 67 -0.53 11.10 -24.41
C ASP A 67 0.20 9.92 -25.11
N HIS A 68 0.24 8.74 -24.47
CA HIS A 68 0.89 7.56 -25.03
C HIS A 68 -0.13 6.67 -25.72
N ALA A 69 -0.21 6.76 -27.02
CA ALA A 69 -1.17 6.03 -27.82
C ALA A 69 -0.86 4.51 -27.88
N GLN A 70 -1.91 3.68 -27.85
CA GLN A 70 -1.79 2.22 -27.91
C GLN A 70 -0.96 1.75 -29.11
N HIS A 71 -1.12 2.37 -30.29
CA HIS A 71 -0.36 2.00 -31.49
C HIS A 71 1.12 2.37 -31.47
N ALA A 72 1.59 3.05 -30.43
CA ALA A 72 3.00 3.31 -30.15
C ALA A 72 3.65 2.27 -29.20
N ILE A 73 2.89 1.25 -28.76
CA ILE A 73 3.37 0.20 -27.85
C ILE A 73 3.49 -1.12 -28.60
N SER A 74 4.69 -1.72 -28.65
CA SER A 74 4.95 -2.93 -29.46
C SER A 74 4.15 -4.14 -28.98
N ALA A 75 3.86 -4.30 -27.70
CA ALA A 75 2.97 -5.34 -27.18
C ALA A 75 1.55 -5.29 -27.76
N TYR A 76 1.11 -4.15 -28.28
CA TYR A 76 -0.16 -3.98 -28.98
C TYR A 76 -0.02 -3.95 -30.51
N GLY A 77 1.16 -4.32 -31.03
CA GLY A 77 1.41 -4.43 -32.48
C GLY A 77 1.92 -3.14 -33.11
N SER A 78 2.57 -2.25 -32.36
CA SER A 78 3.19 -1.05 -32.91
C SER A 78 4.12 -1.36 -34.08
N LYS A 79 4.02 -0.54 -35.09
CA LYS A 79 4.94 -0.53 -36.26
C LYS A 79 5.89 0.69 -36.21
N VAL A 80 5.67 1.60 -35.28
CA VAL A 80 6.43 2.87 -35.14
C VAL A 80 7.51 2.78 -34.10
N ASN A 81 7.22 2.12 -32.95
CA ASN A 81 8.12 2.02 -31.81
C ASN A 81 8.39 0.58 -31.38
N LYS A 82 9.54 0.40 -30.74
CA LYS A 82 9.87 -0.81 -29.99
C LYS A 82 9.89 -0.47 -28.52
N THR A 83 9.07 -1.16 -27.71
CA THR A 83 8.92 -0.93 -26.27
C THR A 83 9.25 -2.20 -25.48
N PRO A 84 10.52 -2.67 -25.47
CA PRO A 84 10.89 -4.00 -24.98
C PRO A 84 10.57 -4.21 -23.50
N HIS A 85 10.64 -3.16 -22.67
CA HIS A 85 10.32 -3.23 -21.26
C HIS A 85 8.81 -3.33 -21.01
N LEU A 86 7.98 -2.60 -21.76
CA LEU A 86 6.52 -2.76 -21.70
C LEU A 86 6.09 -4.13 -22.26
N ASP A 87 6.78 -4.62 -23.29
CA ASP A 87 6.54 -5.96 -23.84
C ASP A 87 6.86 -7.05 -22.81
N ARG A 88 7.89 -6.86 -21.98
CA ARG A 88 8.21 -7.77 -20.88
C ARG A 88 7.08 -7.78 -19.86
N LEU A 89 6.60 -6.62 -19.41
CA LEU A 89 5.46 -6.54 -18.51
C LEU A 89 4.21 -7.21 -19.07
N ALA A 90 3.96 -7.04 -20.37
CA ALA A 90 2.83 -7.68 -21.06
C ALA A 90 2.95 -9.22 -21.15
N ARG A 91 4.18 -9.76 -21.22
CA ARG A 91 4.43 -11.22 -21.23
C ARG A 91 4.37 -11.84 -19.85
N GLU A 92 4.88 -11.14 -18.83
CA GLU A 92 5.02 -11.64 -17.46
C GLU A 92 3.78 -11.37 -16.61
N GLY A 93 2.92 -10.45 -17.04
CA GLY A 93 1.71 -10.02 -16.35
C GLY A 93 0.45 -10.17 -17.20
N VAL A 94 -0.46 -9.22 -17.06
CA VAL A 94 -1.74 -9.18 -17.75
C VAL A 94 -1.79 -8.00 -18.71
N ARG A 95 -2.15 -8.26 -19.98
CA ARG A 95 -2.41 -7.23 -20.98
C ARG A 95 -3.91 -7.11 -21.24
N PHE A 96 -4.48 -5.96 -20.92
CA PHE A 96 -5.88 -5.66 -21.21
C PHE A 96 -6.03 -5.29 -22.69
N LYS A 97 -6.89 -5.99 -23.40
CA LYS A 97 -7.20 -5.70 -24.81
C LYS A 97 -8.27 -4.61 -24.96
N ASN A 98 -9.18 -4.55 -23.98
CA ASN A 98 -10.28 -3.61 -23.94
C ASN A 98 -10.21 -2.85 -22.61
N SER A 99 -9.77 -1.62 -22.65
CA SER A 99 -9.79 -0.67 -21.55
C SER A 99 -10.43 0.61 -22.01
N PHE A 100 -11.25 1.21 -21.17
CA PHE A 100 -11.99 2.42 -21.49
C PHE A 100 -11.63 3.51 -20.51
N VAL A 101 -11.49 4.73 -21.00
CA VAL A 101 -11.28 5.92 -20.21
C VAL A 101 -12.60 6.68 -20.09
N ILE A 102 -12.90 7.18 -18.91
CA ILE A 102 -14.12 7.94 -18.65
C ILE A 102 -14.05 9.32 -19.31
N ASN A 103 -12.88 9.94 -19.29
CA ASN A 103 -12.63 11.23 -19.88
C ASN A 103 -11.18 11.28 -20.38
N SER A 104 -10.97 11.44 -21.68
CA SER A 104 -9.67 11.33 -22.35
C SER A 104 -8.84 12.63 -22.30
N ILE A 105 -9.01 13.44 -21.29
CA ILE A 105 -8.25 14.68 -21.05
C ILE A 105 -7.51 14.58 -19.71
N CYS A 106 -6.30 15.15 -19.61
CA CYS A 106 -5.36 14.93 -18.51
C CYS A 106 -5.97 15.19 -17.12
N THR A 107 -6.49 16.37 -16.83
CA THR A 107 -7.00 16.72 -15.48
C THR A 107 -8.17 15.84 -15.05
N PRO A 108 -9.28 15.69 -15.80
CA PRO A 108 -10.39 14.84 -15.36
C PRO A 108 -10.05 13.34 -15.35
N SER A 109 -9.18 12.86 -16.24
CA SER A 109 -8.71 11.48 -16.21
C SER A 109 -7.93 11.20 -14.92
N ARG A 110 -7.04 12.11 -14.51
CA ARG A 110 -6.25 11.99 -13.26
C ARG A 110 -7.14 12.02 -12.02
N ALA A 111 -8.12 12.94 -11.97
CA ALA A 111 -9.10 12.96 -10.89
C ALA A 111 -9.91 11.66 -10.81
N THR A 112 -10.29 11.10 -11.95
CA THR A 112 -11.00 9.81 -12.02
C THR A 112 -10.14 8.65 -11.50
N LEU A 113 -8.85 8.58 -11.87
CA LEU A 113 -7.93 7.56 -11.38
C LEU A 113 -7.73 7.63 -9.88
N LEU A 114 -7.63 8.84 -9.32
CA LEU A 114 -7.46 9.02 -7.88
C LEU A 114 -8.72 8.64 -7.08
N THR A 115 -9.90 9.01 -7.58
CA THR A 115 -11.15 8.89 -6.80
C THR A 115 -11.96 7.64 -7.12
N GLY A 116 -11.67 6.96 -8.24
CA GLY A 116 -12.52 5.88 -8.76
C GLY A 116 -13.91 6.36 -9.20
N GLN A 117 -14.14 7.67 -9.34
CA GLN A 117 -15.44 8.27 -9.63
C GLN A 117 -15.49 8.91 -11.01
N TYR A 118 -16.66 8.89 -11.62
CA TYR A 118 -16.91 9.64 -12.87
C TYR A 118 -16.66 11.14 -12.67
N SER A 119 -16.24 11.82 -13.74
CA SER A 119 -15.85 13.24 -13.70
C SER A 119 -16.94 14.17 -13.16
N HIS A 120 -18.22 13.89 -13.43
CA HIS A 120 -19.35 14.66 -12.90
C HIS A 120 -19.60 14.42 -11.40
N LEU A 121 -19.12 13.31 -10.84
CA LEU A 121 -19.23 13.00 -9.40
C LEU A 121 -18.00 13.49 -8.63
N ASN A 122 -16.80 13.40 -9.22
CA ASN A 122 -15.58 13.86 -8.56
C ASN A 122 -15.36 15.38 -8.65
N GLY A 123 -16.24 16.11 -9.35
CA GLY A 123 -16.21 17.56 -9.48
C GLY A 123 -15.19 18.10 -10.47
N VAL A 124 -14.56 17.24 -11.30
CA VAL A 124 -13.52 17.62 -12.28
C VAL A 124 -13.92 17.18 -13.70
N PRO A 125 -14.97 17.77 -14.27
CA PRO A 125 -15.41 17.43 -15.64
C PRO A 125 -14.48 17.93 -16.76
N VAL A 126 -13.67 18.97 -16.48
CA VAL A 126 -12.70 19.56 -17.40
C VAL A 126 -11.43 19.94 -16.63
N PHE A 127 -10.84 21.12 -16.85
CA PHE A 127 -9.63 21.60 -16.15
C PHE A 127 -9.95 22.31 -14.82
N ASN A 128 -10.96 21.85 -14.13
CA ASN A 128 -11.29 22.37 -12.80
C ASN A 128 -10.22 21.99 -11.78
N ARG A 129 -10.10 22.82 -10.74
CA ARG A 129 -9.28 22.46 -9.58
C ARG A 129 -9.89 21.26 -8.86
N PHE A 130 -9.10 20.25 -8.60
CA PHE A 130 -9.48 19.11 -7.78
C PHE A 130 -9.57 19.52 -6.30
N ASP A 131 -10.62 19.12 -5.65
CA ASP A 131 -10.77 19.27 -4.21
C ASP A 131 -9.98 18.17 -3.48
N GLY A 132 -8.82 18.52 -2.94
CA GLY A 132 -7.93 17.61 -2.22
C GLY A 132 -8.52 17.08 -0.90
N SER A 133 -9.65 17.64 -0.39
CA SER A 133 -10.33 17.07 0.77
C SER A 133 -11.06 15.77 0.46
N ARG A 134 -11.40 15.55 -0.82
CA ARG A 134 -12.07 14.35 -1.28
C ARG A 134 -11.28 13.09 -0.98
N ASP A 135 -12.03 12.05 -0.80
CA ASP A 135 -11.49 10.71 -0.67
C ASP A 135 -10.78 10.25 -1.95
N ASN A 136 -9.67 9.53 -1.78
CA ASN A 136 -8.87 9.05 -2.90
C ASN A 136 -8.06 7.81 -2.53
N VAL A 137 -7.61 7.08 -3.54
CA VAL A 137 -6.88 5.81 -3.37
C VAL A 137 -5.62 5.94 -2.50
N ALA A 138 -4.91 7.07 -2.56
CA ALA A 138 -3.70 7.27 -1.77
C ALA A 138 -3.99 7.37 -0.27
N LYS A 139 -5.08 8.06 0.11
CA LYS A 139 -5.54 8.12 1.51
C LYS A 139 -5.88 6.73 2.04
N HIS A 140 -6.62 5.92 1.28
CA HIS A 140 -6.94 4.55 1.67
C HIS A 140 -5.70 3.66 1.81
N LEU A 141 -4.70 3.83 0.94
CA LEU A 141 -3.44 3.13 1.06
C LEU A 141 -2.68 3.53 2.33
N GLN A 142 -2.65 4.82 2.67
CA GLN A 142 -2.06 5.29 3.94
C GLN A 142 -2.79 4.70 5.16
N GLU A 143 -4.12 4.69 5.15
CA GLU A 143 -4.93 4.04 6.20
C GLU A 143 -4.63 2.54 6.31
N GLY A 144 -4.32 1.90 5.19
CA GLY A 144 -3.84 0.51 5.11
C GLY A 144 -2.39 0.30 5.53
N GLY A 145 -1.67 1.35 5.96
CA GLY A 145 -0.29 1.28 6.42
C GLY A 145 0.77 1.36 5.32
N TYR A 146 0.40 1.75 4.09
CA TYR A 146 1.35 1.96 3.01
C TYR A 146 2.04 3.32 3.14
N HIS A 147 3.33 3.36 2.83
CA HIS A 147 4.06 4.61 2.57
C HIS A 147 3.81 5.01 1.11
N THR A 148 3.24 6.20 0.89
CA THR A 148 2.71 6.61 -0.41
C THR A 148 3.54 7.72 -1.05
N GLY A 149 3.79 7.61 -2.36
CA GLY A 149 4.53 8.61 -3.13
C GLY A 149 3.83 9.03 -4.41
N MET A 150 3.94 10.31 -4.77
CA MET A 150 3.49 10.86 -6.06
C MET A 150 4.63 11.62 -6.73
N ILE A 151 5.07 11.13 -7.89
CA ILE A 151 6.19 11.73 -8.63
C ILE A 151 5.77 11.97 -10.07
N GLY A 152 6.07 13.17 -10.59
CA GLY A 152 5.78 13.54 -11.97
C GLY A 152 4.56 14.44 -12.15
N LYS A 153 3.83 14.32 -13.25
CA LYS A 153 2.73 15.22 -13.60
C LYS A 153 1.50 14.99 -12.71
N TRP A 154 1.17 16.00 -11.92
CA TRP A 154 -0.05 16.02 -11.09
C TRP A 154 -1.24 16.64 -11.82
N HIS A 155 -1.09 17.88 -12.26
CA HIS A 155 -2.03 18.64 -13.11
C HIS A 155 -3.49 18.70 -12.59
N LEU A 156 -3.68 18.82 -11.28
CA LEU A 156 -5.01 18.90 -10.66
C LEU A 156 -5.30 20.25 -9.98
N GLY A 157 -4.38 21.22 -10.10
CA GLY A 157 -4.55 22.57 -9.58
C GLY A 157 -4.55 22.70 -8.05
N SER A 158 -4.46 21.61 -7.33
CA SER A 158 -4.30 21.53 -5.88
C SER A 158 -3.01 20.79 -5.55
N ASP A 159 -2.53 20.87 -4.32
CA ASP A 159 -1.45 20.04 -3.85
C ASP A 159 -1.90 18.58 -3.71
N PRO A 160 -1.02 17.59 -3.91
CA PRO A 160 -1.32 16.19 -3.67
C PRO A 160 -1.70 15.93 -2.22
N THR A 161 -2.76 15.15 -2.00
CA THR A 161 -3.22 14.72 -0.68
C THR A 161 -3.28 13.21 -0.60
N GLY A 162 -2.95 12.63 0.57
CA GLY A 162 -2.85 11.19 0.77
C GLY A 162 -1.48 10.63 0.33
N PHE A 163 -0.47 11.47 0.18
CA PHE A 163 0.89 11.07 -0.16
C PHE A 163 1.88 11.56 0.91
N ASP A 164 2.70 10.67 1.42
CA ASP A 164 3.75 10.96 2.39
C ASP A 164 4.90 11.76 1.75
N ARG A 165 5.21 11.43 0.50
CA ARG A 165 6.19 12.16 -0.31
C ARG A 165 5.61 12.51 -1.66
N TRP A 166 5.74 13.78 -2.09
CA TRP A 166 5.36 14.14 -3.44
C TRP A 166 6.33 15.15 -4.07
N ILE A 167 6.62 14.93 -5.34
CA ILE A 167 7.49 15.74 -6.18
C ILE A 167 6.79 15.87 -7.53
N VAL A 168 6.15 17.01 -7.79
CA VAL A 168 5.23 17.12 -8.92
C VAL A 168 5.54 18.30 -9.84
N LEU A 169 5.22 18.12 -11.11
CA LEU A 169 5.27 19.19 -12.10
C LEU A 169 4.07 20.12 -11.92
N PRO A 170 4.28 21.44 -11.84
CA PRO A 170 3.18 22.41 -11.90
C PRO A 170 2.56 22.44 -13.31
N GLY A 171 1.24 22.30 -13.39
CA GLY A 171 0.51 22.29 -14.66
C GLY A 171 1.00 21.19 -15.62
N GLN A 172 1.30 21.55 -16.86
CA GLN A 172 1.82 20.61 -17.87
C GLN A 172 3.28 20.21 -17.62
N GLY A 173 4.08 21.08 -17.01
CA GLY A 173 5.51 20.92 -16.88
C GLY A 173 6.28 21.24 -18.17
N ALA A 174 7.59 21.32 -18.06
CA ALA A 174 8.52 21.43 -19.19
C ALA A 174 9.22 20.08 -19.42
N TYR A 175 9.56 19.76 -20.67
CA TYR A 175 10.29 18.54 -21.00
C TYR A 175 11.77 18.62 -20.64
N LEU A 176 12.39 19.79 -20.81
CA LEU A 176 13.78 20.04 -20.51
C LEU A 176 13.89 21.01 -19.31
N ASN A 177 14.79 20.69 -18.39
CA ASN A 177 15.05 21.46 -17.19
C ASN A 177 13.76 21.86 -16.44
N PRO A 178 12.89 20.87 -16.14
CA PRO A 178 11.59 21.14 -15.56
C PRO A 178 11.70 21.74 -14.16
N VAL A 179 10.70 22.55 -13.81
CA VAL A 179 10.47 22.97 -12.43
C VAL A 179 9.57 21.98 -11.75
N PHE A 180 10.01 21.41 -10.64
CA PHE A 180 9.19 20.60 -9.76
C PHE A 180 8.72 21.39 -8.54
N LEU A 181 7.58 21.02 -7.99
CA LEU A 181 7.14 21.37 -6.65
C LEU A 181 7.52 20.24 -5.71
N VAL A 182 8.32 20.56 -4.71
CA VAL A 182 8.76 19.63 -3.66
C VAL A 182 8.35 20.21 -2.33
N ALA A 183 7.36 19.62 -1.66
CA ALA A 183 6.81 20.13 -0.40
C ALA A 183 6.48 21.65 -0.49
N GLY A 184 5.85 22.08 -1.57
CA GLY A 184 5.46 23.46 -1.82
C GLY A 184 6.57 24.41 -2.32
N ARG A 185 7.83 23.93 -2.43
CA ARG A 185 8.97 24.72 -2.94
C ARG A 185 9.24 24.40 -4.40
N LYS A 186 9.57 25.41 -5.19
CA LYS A 186 9.98 25.24 -6.59
C LYS A 186 11.44 24.84 -6.66
N LEU A 187 11.74 23.79 -7.40
CA LEU A 187 13.09 23.30 -7.68
C LEU A 187 13.21 23.04 -9.17
N THR A 188 14.16 23.72 -9.84
CA THR A 188 14.52 23.40 -11.23
C THR A 188 15.58 22.31 -11.22
N ILE A 189 15.35 21.24 -12.00
CA ILE A 189 16.30 20.14 -12.13
C ILE A 189 16.73 20.08 -13.59
N GLU A 190 18.04 20.05 -13.82
CA GLU A 190 18.61 19.97 -15.16
C GLU A 190 18.43 18.57 -15.74
N GLY A 191 18.02 18.48 -17.00
CA GLY A 191 17.84 17.23 -17.72
C GLY A 191 16.45 17.08 -18.33
N HIS A 192 16.16 15.87 -18.83
CA HIS A 192 14.88 15.54 -19.43
C HIS A 192 13.87 15.08 -18.35
N CYS A 193 12.67 15.61 -18.42
CA CYS A 193 11.61 15.39 -17.43
C CYS A 193 11.34 13.90 -17.14
N THR A 194 11.33 13.05 -18.16
CA THR A 194 11.05 11.63 -18.01
C THR A 194 12.16 10.91 -17.25
N ASP A 195 13.42 11.23 -17.55
CA ASP A 195 14.58 10.65 -16.87
C ASP A 195 14.57 11.05 -15.39
N ILE A 196 14.42 12.36 -15.11
CA ILE A 196 14.34 12.89 -13.74
C ILE A 196 13.19 12.23 -12.96
N THR A 197 12.00 12.12 -13.56
CA THR A 197 10.84 11.48 -12.91
C THR A 197 11.11 10.00 -12.61
N THR A 198 11.82 9.32 -13.52
CA THR A 198 12.21 7.93 -13.34
C THR A 198 13.21 7.76 -12.20
N ASP A 199 14.26 8.59 -12.17
CA ASP A 199 15.29 8.54 -11.13
C ASP A 199 14.71 8.83 -9.74
N LEU A 200 13.86 9.86 -9.64
CA LEU A 200 13.13 10.18 -8.41
C LEU A 200 12.16 9.05 -7.98
N GLY A 201 11.57 8.37 -8.95
CA GLY A 201 10.73 7.19 -8.69
C GLY A 201 11.53 6.01 -8.15
N ILE A 202 12.70 5.75 -8.73
CA ILE A 202 13.63 4.70 -8.26
C ILE A 202 14.16 5.02 -6.85
N GLU A 203 14.47 6.29 -6.57
CA GLU A 203 14.90 6.73 -5.23
C GLU A 203 13.81 6.52 -4.16
N PHE A 204 12.54 6.63 -4.56
CA PHE A 204 11.41 6.42 -3.63
C PHE A 204 11.20 4.94 -3.27
N LEU A 205 11.48 4.01 -4.21
CA LEU A 205 11.29 2.55 -4.06
C LEU A 205 12.34 1.91 -3.15
#